data_33408029a824bfd94d67de82987390df
#
_entry.id   33408029a824bfd94d67de82987390df
#
_cell.length_a   1.000
_cell.length_b   1.000
_cell.length_c   1.000
_cell.angle_alpha   90.00
_cell.angle_beta   90.00
_cell.angle_gamma   90.00
#
_symmetry.space_group_name_H-M   'P 1'
#
loop_
_entity.id
_entity.type
_entity.pdbx_description
1 polymer ?
#
loop_
_entity_poly.entity_id
_entity_poly.type
_entity_poly.pdbx_seq_one_letter_code
_entity_poly.pdbx_strand_id
1 'polypeptide(L)'
;MRNPQEKKTNWRWYLCSLLFVATTINYMDRQVLSMTYKEFIAPEFHWTDNDYGTITSLFSIMYAIASLLAGKFIDWMGTKKGYLWAIFIWSFGACMHAACGWATVTFGGFEGITEVAQLGKATGAVTLAIATLSVYLFIFCRGVLALGEAGNFPAAIKVTAEYFPKRDRAFATSIFNAGASVGALAAPLTIPALAKAYGWEMAFIIIGVLGFVWMFFWQFMYDKPENSKHVNAAELAYVHQDDASEEKPAENASAADEKTISFWKCLTFKQTWAFITGKFFTDGVWWFFLFWAPAYFQDQFGYKASSGMGQALIFTLYAIVTILSIYGGYLPKIFVEKKGMEPYAGRMRAMLIFAFFPLTALVAQTLGVHSAWWPAIIIGLAGAGHQAWSANLYSTIGDMFPKSTIATITGIGTMAGGIGSMIVQKAAGALFTYAGEQGSAFSVLGFEGKPAGYFCVFCYCAVAYVVAWVIMKTLVPRYKKIEA
;
A
#
# COMPACT_ATOMS: atom_id res chain seq x y z
N MET A 1 -19.27 39.58 -12.16
CA MET A 1 -18.12 39.12 -12.98
C MET A 1 -16.87 39.13 -12.10
N ARG A 2 -16.13 38.04 -12.03
CA ARG A 2 -14.91 37.92 -11.21
C ARG A 2 -13.76 38.61 -11.96
N ASN A 3 -12.96 39.45 -11.29
CA ASN A 3 -11.89 40.24 -11.90
C ASN A 3 -10.62 39.37 -12.14
N PRO A 4 -10.12 39.20 -13.38
CA PRO A 4 -8.95 38.39 -13.70
C PRO A 4 -7.60 38.98 -13.23
N GLN A 5 -7.55 40.23 -12.78
CA GLN A 5 -6.34 40.89 -12.27
C GLN A 5 -6.13 40.69 -10.75
N GLU A 6 -7.05 40.03 -10.06
CA GLU A 6 -6.88 39.71 -8.64
C GLU A 6 -5.79 38.65 -8.39
N LYS A 7 -5.12 38.79 -7.25
CA LYS A 7 -4.15 37.78 -6.80
C LYS A 7 -4.85 36.40 -6.60
N LYS A 8 -4.27 35.33 -7.11
CA LYS A 8 -4.82 33.95 -6.98
C LYS A 8 -5.07 33.61 -5.52
N THR A 9 -6.21 32.99 -5.22
CA THR A 9 -6.56 32.52 -3.86
C THR A 9 -5.74 31.35 -3.38
N ASN A 10 -5.12 30.57 -4.28
CA ASN A 10 -4.35 29.38 -3.98
C ASN A 10 -5.13 28.27 -3.24
N TRP A 11 -6.45 28.23 -3.40
CA TRP A 11 -7.33 27.27 -2.74
C TRP A 11 -6.98 25.81 -3.08
N ARG A 12 -6.49 25.56 -4.28
CA ARG A 12 -5.99 24.24 -4.72
C ARG A 12 -4.98 23.62 -3.77
N TRP A 13 -4.13 24.42 -3.10
CA TRP A 13 -3.13 23.90 -2.17
C TRP A 13 -3.74 23.45 -0.83
N TYR A 14 -4.82 24.11 -0.38
CA TYR A 14 -5.59 23.66 0.78
C TYR A 14 -6.24 22.29 0.49
N LEU A 15 -6.80 22.11 -0.71
CA LEU A 15 -7.32 20.80 -1.12
C LEU A 15 -6.21 19.76 -1.25
N CYS A 16 -5.05 20.12 -1.80
CA CYS A 16 -3.89 19.25 -1.84
C CYS A 16 -3.45 18.80 -0.44
N SER A 17 -3.52 19.69 0.55
CA SER A 17 -3.24 19.34 1.95
C SER A 17 -4.28 18.36 2.52
N LEU A 18 -5.55 18.49 2.15
CA LEU A 18 -6.57 17.51 2.51
C LEU A 18 -6.30 16.15 1.89
N LEU A 19 -5.86 16.09 0.62
CA LEU A 19 -5.47 14.83 -0.03
C LEU A 19 -4.27 14.18 0.67
N PHE A 20 -3.29 14.99 1.09
CA PHE A 20 -2.15 14.54 1.89
C PHE A 20 -2.61 13.92 3.21
N VAL A 21 -3.51 14.58 3.96
CA VAL A 21 -4.05 14.07 5.22
C VAL A 21 -4.85 12.79 5.01
N ALA A 22 -5.71 12.72 3.96
CA ALA A 22 -6.44 11.51 3.62
C ALA A 22 -5.49 10.32 3.37
N THR A 23 -4.43 10.53 2.60
CA THR A 23 -3.44 9.50 2.31
C THR A 23 -2.66 9.10 3.56
N THR A 24 -2.36 10.05 4.45
CA THR A 24 -1.73 9.76 5.75
C THR A 24 -2.61 8.84 6.60
N ILE A 25 -3.89 9.18 6.76
CA ILE A 25 -4.86 8.37 7.51
C ILE A 25 -5.00 6.98 6.88
N ASN A 26 -5.15 6.90 5.56
CA ASN A 26 -5.28 5.65 4.82
C ASN A 26 -4.12 4.68 5.10
N TYR A 27 -2.87 5.18 5.11
CA TYR A 27 -1.70 4.36 5.41
C TYR A 27 -1.57 4.00 6.89
N MET A 28 -2.06 4.84 7.80
CA MET A 28 -2.14 4.50 9.22
C MET A 28 -3.17 3.39 9.45
N ASP A 29 -4.39 3.52 8.91
CA ASP A 29 -5.47 2.52 9.02
C ASP A 29 -5.01 1.13 8.57
N ARG A 30 -4.31 1.07 7.45
CA ARG A 30 -3.77 -0.18 6.91
C ARG A 30 -2.85 -0.89 7.90
N GLN A 31 -2.11 -0.15 8.70
CA GLN A 31 -1.11 -0.70 9.63
C GLN A 31 -1.67 -1.00 11.02
N VAL A 32 -2.91 -0.60 11.37
CA VAL A 32 -3.44 -0.82 12.72
C VAL A 32 -3.36 -2.30 13.10
N LEU A 33 -3.82 -3.20 12.22
CA LEU A 33 -3.78 -4.63 12.50
C LEU A 33 -2.35 -5.16 12.68
N SER A 34 -1.39 -4.77 11.83
CA SER A 34 -0.02 -5.28 11.93
C SER A 34 0.69 -4.83 13.20
N MET A 35 0.39 -3.59 13.66
CA MET A 35 0.97 -3.02 14.88
C MET A 35 0.33 -3.59 16.15
N THR A 36 -0.91 -4.10 16.08
CA THR A 36 -1.65 -4.64 17.23
C THR A 36 -1.72 -6.16 17.27
N TYR A 37 -1.52 -6.82 16.13
CA TYR A 37 -1.70 -8.25 15.96
C TYR A 37 -0.96 -9.08 17.02
N LYS A 38 0.37 -8.99 17.03
CA LYS A 38 1.21 -9.93 17.77
C LYS A 38 1.15 -9.75 19.28
N GLU A 39 1.02 -8.50 19.72
CA GLU A 39 1.08 -8.14 21.12
C GLU A 39 -0.29 -8.22 21.82
N PHE A 40 -1.36 -7.84 21.13
CA PHE A 40 -2.68 -7.67 21.73
C PHE A 40 -3.70 -8.68 21.21
N ILE A 41 -3.91 -8.77 19.90
CA ILE A 41 -5.03 -9.51 19.29
C ILE A 41 -4.77 -11.04 19.30
N ALA A 42 -3.57 -11.48 18.90
CA ALA A 42 -3.26 -12.89 18.80
C ALA A 42 -3.34 -13.63 20.15
N PRO A 43 -2.86 -13.05 21.28
CA PRO A 43 -3.05 -13.69 22.58
C PRO A 43 -4.52 -13.75 23.02
N GLU A 44 -5.33 -12.75 22.67
CA GLU A 44 -6.73 -12.66 23.08
C GLU A 44 -7.61 -13.69 22.38
N PHE A 45 -7.42 -13.89 21.06
CA PHE A 45 -8.20 -14.83 20.25
C PHE A 45 -7.48 -16.13 19.95
N HIS A 46 -6.33 -16.39 20.56
CA HIS A 46 -5.50 -17.58 20.32
C HIS A 46 -5.07 -17.78 18.86
N TRP A 47 -4.81 -16.66 18.13
CA TRP A 47 -4.40 -16.74 16.73
C TRP A 47 -2.99 -17.29 16.58
N THR A 48 -2.86 -18.13 15.58
CA THR A 48 -1.57 -18.55 15.02
C THR A 48 -1.09 -17.53 13.99
N ASP A 49 0.18 -17.61 13.59
CA ASP A 49 0.69 -16.81 12.47
C ASP A 49 -0.02 -17.17 11.15
N ASN A 50 -0.49 -18.42 11.01
CA ASN A 50 -1.29 -18.84 9.86
C ASN A 50 -2.66 -18.14 9.80
N ASP A 51 -3.29 -17.84 10.92
CA ASP A 51 -4.55 -17.09 10.99
C ASP A 51 -4.33 -15.65 10.54
N TYR A 52 -3.31 -15.01 11.04
CA TYR A 52 -2.92 -13.66 10.60
C TYR A 52 -2.53 -13.63 9.11
N GLY A 53 -1.75 -14.62 8.66
CA GLY A 53 -1.41 -14.80 7.24
C GLY A 53 -2.65 -14.97 6.35
N THR A 54 -3.70 -15.63 6.85
CA THR A 54 -4.97 -15.78 6.13
C THR A 54 -5.69 -14.44 6.00
N ILE A 55 -5.78 -13.65 7.08
CA ILE A 55 -6.43 -12.33 7.08
C ILE A 55 -5.71 -11.39 6.11
N THR A 56 -4.38 -11.30 6.19
CA THR A 56 -3.58 -10.41 5.32
C THR A 56 -3.56 -10.87 3.87
N SER A 57 -3.60 -12.18 3.63
CA SER A 57 -3.73 -12.80 2.31
C SER A 57 -5.05 -12.40 1.63
N LEU A 58 -6.17 -12.60 2.32
CA LEU A 58 -7.49 -12.26 1.79
C LEU A 58 -7.66 -10.75 1.63
N PHE A 59 -7.12 -9.94 2.54
CA PHE A 59 -7.08 -8.49 2.37
C PHE A 59 -6.36 -8.09 1.08
N SER A 60 -5.22 -8.71 0.77
CA SER A 60 -4.44 -8.40 -0.43
C SER A 60 -5.24 -8.62 -1.72
N ILE A 61 -5.94 -9.73 -1.85
CA ILE A 61 -6.75 -10.00 -3.04
C ILE A 61 -8.02 -9.15 -3.08
N MET A 62 -8.69 -8.92 -1.95
CA MET A 62 -9.86 -8.04 -1.88
C MET A 62 -9.50 -6.61 -2.28
N TYR A 63 -8.36 -6.08 -1.80
CA TYR A 63 -7.85 -4.77 -2.18
C TYR A 63 -7.52 -4.68 -3.68
N ALA A 64 -6.92 -5.72 -4.24
CA ALA A 64 -6.61 -5.77 -5.68
C ALA A 64 -7.88 -5.75 -6.54
N ILE A 65 -8.90 -6.51 -6.18
CA ILE A 65 -10.20 -6.51 -6.86
C ILE A 65 -10.89 -5.15 -6.72
N ALA A 66 -10.92 -4.59 -5.51
CA ALA A 66 -11.51 -3.29 -5.23
C ALA A 66 -10.83 -2.17 -6.04
N SER A 67 -9.50 -2.23 -6.20
CA SER A 67 -8.72 -1.25 -6.97
C SER A 67 -9.07 -1.24 -8.45
N LEU A 68 -9.48 -2.38 -9.04
CA LEU A 68 -9.98 -2.42 -10.43
C LEU A 68 -11.29 -1.66 -10.62
N LEU A 69 -12.12 -1.63 -9.59
CA LEU A 69 -13.47 -1.04 -9.64
C LEU A 69 -13.49 0.41 -9.13
N ALA A 70 -12.54 0.77 -8.27
CA ALA A 70 -12.54 2.05 -7.55
C ALA A 70 -12.55 3.27 -8.47
N GLY A 71 -11.76 3.27 -9.55
CA GLY A 71 -11.72 4.35 -10.52
C GLY A 71 -13.09 4.59 -11.17
N LYS A 72 -13.73 3.51 -11.64
CA LYS A 72 -15.08 3.58 -12.24
C LYS A 72 -16.13 4.05 -11.24
N PHE A 73 -16.02 3.61 -9.98
CA PHE A 73 -16.90 4.05 -8.91
C PHE A 73 -16.80 5.56 -8.66
N ILE A 74 -15.57 6.10 -8.56
CA ILE A 74 -15.32 7.54 -8.39
C ILE A 74 -15.84 8.34 -9.60
N ASP A 75 -15.70 7.81 -10.81
CA ASP A 75 -16.19 8.46 -12.03
C ASP A 75 -17.71 8.50 -12.07
N TRP A 76 -18.36 7.40 -11.71
CA TRP A 76 -19.82 7.29 -11.69
C TRP A 76 -20.47 8.18 -10.61
N MET A 77 -19.91 8.19 -9.38
CA MET A 77 -20.46 8.98 -8.27
C MET A 77 -20.12 10.47 -8.37
N GLY A 78 -19.10 10.82 -9.17
CA GLY A 78 -18.47 12.13 -9.18
C GLY A 78 -17.50 12.32 -8.01
N THR A 79 -16.52 13.20 -8.18
CA THR A 79 -15.36 13.37 -7.28
C THR A 79 -15.75 13.61 -5.82
N LYS A 80 -16.68 14.57 -5.56
CA LYS A 80 -17.09 14.91 -4.19
C LYS A 80 -17.70 13.73 -3.46
N LYS A 81 -18.77 13.17 -4.03
CA LYS A 81 -19.52 12.08 -3.42
C LYS A 81 -18.75 10.76 -3.42
N GLY A 82 -18.07 10.45 -4.52
CA GLY A 82 -17.29 9.22 -4.64
C GLY A 82 -16.19 9.15 -3.59
N TYR A 83 -15.47 10.26 -3.34
CA TYR A 83 -14.45 10.30 -2.31
C TYR A 83 -15.03 10.19 -0.89
N LEU A 84 -16.15 10.90 -0.61
CA LEU A 84 -16.86 10.77 0.66
C LEU A 84 -17.27 9.31 0.94
N TRP A 85 -17.85 8.63 -0.04
CA TRP A 85 -18.24 7.23 0.13
C TRP A 85 -17.05 6.30 0.31
N ALA A 86 -15.97 6.52 -0.44
CA ALA A 86 -14.75 5.75 -0.26
C ALA A 86 -14.21 5.86 1.17
N ILE A 87 -14.13 7.11 1.70
CA ILE A 87 -13.64 7.35 3.06
C ILE A 87 -14.63 6.84 4.11
N PHE A 88 -15.93 7.00 3.90
CA PHE A 88 -16.93 6.44 4.78
C PHE A 88 -16.79 4.93 4.94
N ILE A 89 -16.69 4.21 3.81
CA ILE A 89 -16.58 2.75 3.80
C ILE A 89 -15.30 2.30 4.51
N TRP A 90 -14.14 2.91 4.25
CA TRP A 90 -12.92 2.49 4.94
C TRP A 90 -12.95 2.85 6.43
N SER A 91 -13.39 4.06 6.80
CA SER A 91 -13.46 4.48 8.20
C SER A 91 -14.44 3.63 9.00
N PHE A 92 -15.58 3.30 8.39
CA PHE A 92 -16.54 2.37 8.97
C PHE A 92 -15.93 0.97 9.12
N GLY A 93 -15.27 0.46 8.06
CA GLY A 93 -14.54 -0.80 8.11
C GLY A 93 -13.45 -0.82 9.18
N ALA A 94 -12.70 0.27 9.38
CA ALA A 94 -11.72 0.41 10.45
C ALA A 94 -12.41 0.29 11.82
N CYS A 95 -13.45 1.08 12.09
CA CYS A 95 -14.17 1.04 13.36
C CYS A 95 -14.84 -0.31 13.63
N MET A 96 -15.30 -1.01 12.60
CA MET A 96 -15.90 -2.34 12.74
C MET A 96 -14.96 -3.36 13.36
N HIS A 97 -13.64 -3.25 13.16
CA HIS A 97 -12.68 -4.16 13.79
C HIS A 97 -12.78 -4.13 15.31
N ALA A 98 -13.08 -2.98 15.91
CA ALA A 98 -13.27 -2.87 17.35
C ALA A 98 -14.44 -3.68 17.89
N ALA A 99 -15.44 -3.96 17.06
CA ALA A 99 -16.58 -4.79 17.46
C ALA A 99 -16.29 -6.31 17.36
N CYS A 100 -15.17 -6.73 16.79
CA CYS A 100 -14.86 -8.15 16.59
C CYS A 100 -14.72 -8.90 17.93
N GLY A 101 -14.18 -8.26 18.98
CA GLY A 101 -14.12 -8.86 20.33
C GLY A 101 -15.51 -9.14 20.88
N TRP A 102 -16.36 -8.12 20.90
CA TRP A 102 -17.75 -8.27 21.34
C TRP A 102 -18.51 -9.30 20.50
N ALA A 103 -18.36 -9.27 19.20
CA ALA A 103 -19.02 -10.22 18.31
C ALA A 103 -18.56 -11.67 18.54
N THR A 104 -17.25 -11.88 18.77
CA THR A 104 -16.70 -13.20 19.09
C THR A 104 -17.28 -13.75 20.39
N VAL A 105 -17.38 -12.92 21.43
CA VAL A 105 -17.98 -13.28 22.73
C VAL A 105 -19.48 -13.63 22.54
N THR A 106 -20.23 -12.75 21.88
CA THR A 106 -21.67 -12.89 21.71
C THR A 106 -22.05 -14.11 20.86
N PHE A 107 -21.40 -14.27 19.70
CA PHE A 107 -21.70 -15.39 18.79
C PHE A 107 -21.06 -16.71 19.27
N GLY A 108 -19.98 -16.65 20.04
CA GLY A 108 -19.36 -17.82 20.65
C GLY A 108 -20.07 -18.31 21.91
N GLY A 109 -20.97 -17.51 22.49
CA GLY A 109 -21.70 -17.86 23.72
C GLY A 109 -20.89 -17.78 24.99
N PHE A 110 -19.89 -16.86 25.05
CA PHE A 110 -19.03 -16.62 26.23
C PHE A 110 -19.59 -15.49 27.09
N GLU A 111 -19.24 -15.49 28.37
CA GLU A 111 -19.66 -14.44 29.31
C GLU A 111 -18.90 -13.11 29.09
N GLY A 112 -17.64 -13.18 28.58
CA GLY A 112 -16.85 -12.01 28.29
C GLY A 112 -15.51 -12.32 27.62
N ILE A 113 -14.84 -11.26 27.13
CA ILE A 113 -13.56 -11.37 26.45
C ILE A 113 -12.44 -11.92 27.35
N THR A 114 -12.54 -11.68 28.66
CA THR A 114 -11.59 -12.20 29.64
C THR A 114 -11.66 -13.71 29.73
N GLU A 115 -12.85 -14.30 29.63
CA GLU A 115 -13.02 -15.75 29.56
C GLU A 115 -12.36 -16.32 28.32
N VAL A 116 -12.62 -15.69 27.14
CA VAL A 116 -12.01 -16.08 25.86
C VAL A 116 -10.49 -16.08 25.96
N ALA A 117 -9.88 -15.03 26.49
CA ALA A 117 -8.43 -14.88 26.62
C ALA A 117 -7.80 -15.89 27.61
N GLN A 118 -8.54 -16.33 28.63
CA GLN A 118 -8.06 -17.23 29.67
C GLN A 118 -8.19 -18.72 29.30
N LEU A 119 -8.88 -19.06 28.22
CA LEU A 119 -8.99 -20.46 27.78
C LEU A 119 -7.61 -21.06 27.50
N GLY A 120 -7.28 -22.13 28.21
CA GLY A 120 -5.99 -22.78 28.07
C GLY A 120 -5.93 -23.79 26.92
N LYS A 121 -4.74 -24.28 26.59
CA LYS A 121 -4.51 -25.32 25.57
C LYS A 121 -5.31 -26.63 25.82
N ALA A 122 -5.74 -26.90 27.03
CA ALA A 122 -6.59 -28.04 27.37
C ALA A 122 -7.98 -28.01 26.73
N THR A 123 -8.42 -26.82 26.27
CA THR A 123 -9.71 -26.60 25.60
C THR A 123 -9.55 -26.42 24.07
N GLY A 124 -8.62 -27.14 23.45
CA GLY A 124 -8.16 -26.97 22.07
C GLY A 124 -9.27 -26.82 21.01
N ALA A 125 -10.39 -27.55 21.13
CA ALA A 125 -11.51 -27.43 20.19
C ALA A 125 -12.23 -26.08 20.34
N VAL A 126 -12.37 -25.56 21.57
CA VAL A 126 -13.02 -24.27 21.85
C VAL A 126 -12.12 -23.13 21.42
N THR A 127 -10.81 -23.19 21.73
CA THR A 127 -9.86 -22.16 21.28
C THR A 127 -9.76 -22.10 19.75
N LEU A 128 -9.82 -23.25 19.07
CA LEU A 128 -9.87 -23.30 17.60
C LEU A 128 -11.15 -22.67 17.05
N ALA A 129 -12.30 -22.91 17.69
CA ALA A 129 -13.57 -22.30 17.28
C ALA A 129 -13.56 -20.79 17.45
N ILE A 130 -12.99 -20.28 18.55
CA ILE A 130 -12.82 -18.85 18.82
C ILE A 130 -11.89 -18.21 17.77
N ALA A 131 -10.72 -18.80 17.54
CA ALA A 131 -9.78 -18.33 16.54
C ALA A 131 -10.45 -18.27 15.17
N THR A 132 -11.14 -19.33 14.75
CA THR A 132 -11.84 -19.40 13.47
C THR A 132 -12.91 -18.34 13.35
N LEU A 133 -13.77 -18.16 14.35
CA LEU A 133 -14.85 -17.17 14.34
C LEU A 133 -14.28 -15.74 14.25
N SER A 134 -13.32 -15.41 15.11
CA SER A 134 -12.69 -14.09 15.12
C SER A 134 -11.95 -13.80 13.80
N VAL A 135 -11.26 -14.78 13.21
CA VAL A 135 -10.60 -14.65 11.90
C VAL A 135 -11.60 -14.28 10.80
N TYR A 136 -12.76 -14.96 10.73
CA TYR A 136 -13.79 -14.61 9.74
C TYR A 136 -14.36 -13.20 9.94
N LEU A 137 -14.57 -12.78 11.18
CA LEU A 137 -15.02 -11.42 11.51
C LEU A 137 -13.99 -10.38 11.06
N PHE A 138 -12.70 -10.60 11.35
CA PHE A 138 -11.63 -9.71 10.90
C PHE A 138 -11.47 -9.71 9.37
N ILE A 139 -11.63 -10.85 8.69
CA ILE A 139 -11.62 -10.90 7.21
C ILE A 139 -12.76 -10.06 6.63
N PHE A 140 -13.96 -10.15 7.20
CA PHE A 140 -15.10 -9.35 6.77
C PHE A 140 -14.83 -7.85 6.93
N CYS A 141 -14.37 -7.41 8.12
CA CYS A 141 -14.01 -6.02 8.40
C CYS A 141 -12.89 -5.53 7.47
N ARG A 142 -11.88 -6.37 7.21
CA ARG A 142 -10.79 -6.08 6.26
C ARG A 142 -11.28 -5.97 4.83
N GLY A 143 -12.28 -6.75 4.43
CA GLY A 143 -12.92 -6.64 3.13
C GLY A 143 -13.62 -5.29 2.95
N VAL A 144 -14.40 -4.87 3.94
CA VAL A 144 -15.04 -3.54 3.95
C VAL A 144 -13.99 -2.43 3.88
N LEU A 145 -12.94 -2.53 4.71
CA LEU A 145 -11.83 -1.58 4.70
C LEU A 145 -11.17 -1.49 3.31
N ALA A 146 -10.86 -2.62 2.69
CA ALA A 146 -10.22 -2.70 1.38
C ALA A 146 -11.04 -2.03 0.27
N LEU A 147 -12.36 -2.22 0.29
CA LEU A 147 -13.28 -1.58 -0.67
C LEU A 147 -13.20 -0.05 -0.61
N GLY A 148 -13.15 0.52 0.58
CA GLY A 148 -13.03 1.96 0.77
C GLY A 148 -11.63 2.48 0.47
N GLU A 149 -10.58 1.86 1.01
CA GLU A 149 -9.18 2.28 0.84
C GLU A 149 -8.75 2.34 -0.63
N ALA A 150 -9.25 1.42 -1.45
CA ALA A 150 -8.93 1.36 -2.87
C ALA A 150 -9.37 2.63 -3.64
N GLY A 151 -10.36 3.37 -3.14
CA GLY A 151 -10.86 4.61 -3.74
C GLY A 151 -9.99 5.84 -3.50
N ASN A 152 -9.08 5.81 -2.52
CA ASN A 152 -8.28 6.99 -2.13
C ASN A 152 -7.44 7.55 -3.28
N PHE A 153 -6.60 6.73 -3.90
CA PHE A 153 -5.70 7.16 -4.98
C PHE A 153 -6.45 7.63 -6.24
N PRO A 154 -7.43 6.90 -6.78
CA PRO A 154 -8.21 7.36 -7.91
C PRO A 154 -8.91 8.70 -7.66
N ALA A 155 -9.50 8.89 -6.48
CA ALA A 155 -10.14 10.15 -6.10
C ALA A 155 -9.13 11.30 -6.00
N ALA A 156 -7.99 11.09 -5.33
CA ALA A 156 -6.95 12.11 -5.18
C ALA A 156 -6.35 12.54 -6.52
N ILE A 157 -6.11 11.59 -7.44
CA ILE A 157 -5.63 11.88 -8.81
C ILE A 157 -6.68 12.71 -9.56
N LYS A 158 -7.96 12.37 -9.43
CA LYS A 158 -9.05 13.10 -10.08
C LYS A 158 -9.17 14.54 -9.57
N VAL A 159 -9.12 14.76 -8.26
CA VAL A 159 -9.08 16.11 -7.65
C VAL A 159 -7.87 16.89 -8.17
N THR A 160 -6.71 16.26 -8.26
CA THR A 160 -5.51 16.89 -8.80
C THR A 160 -5.68 17.28 -10.26
N ALA A 161 -6.36 16.46 -11.07
CA ALA A 161 -6.67 16.77 -12.45
C ALA A 161 -7.66 17.94 -12.60
N GLU A 162 -8.62 18.07 -11.67
CA GLU A 162 -9.64 19.13 -11.66
C GLU A 162 -9.11 20.47 -11.18
N TYR A 163 -8.13 20.50 -10.25
CA TYR A 163 -7.65 21.72 -9.60
C TYR A 163 -6.27 22.20 -10.03
N PHE A 164 -5.51 21.38 -10.76
CA PHE A 164 -4.15 21.73 -11.16
C PHE A 164 -3.97 21.65 -12.67
N PRO A 165 -3.34 22.68 -13.28
CA PRO A 165 -2.93 22.62 -14.68
C PRO A 165 -1.87 21.52 -14.87
N LYS A 166 -1.74 21.00 -16.09
CA LYS A 166 -0.86 19.85 -16.44
C LYS A 166 0.56 19.97 -15.87
N ARG A 167 1.12 21.20 -15.92
CA ARG A 167 2.47 21.48 -15.41
C ARG A 167 2.66 21.27 -13.91
N ASP A 168 1.59 21.48 -13.10
CA ASP A 168 1.65 21.41 -11.63
C ASP A 168 1.14 20.07 -11.07
N ARG A 169 0.45 19.25 -11.86
CA ARG A 169 -0.14 17.96 -11.44
C ARG A 169 0.86 17.01 -10.82
N ALA A 170 2.05 16.90 -11.43
CA ALA A 170 3.09 16.01 -10.91
C ALA A 170 3.55 16.44 -9.51
N PHE A 171 3.70 17.73 -9.27
CA PHE A 171 4.09 18.26 -7.98
C PHE A 171 2.98 18.09 -6.93
N ALA A 172 1.71 18.38 -7.26
CA ALA A 172 0.58 18.14 -6.38
C ALA A 172 0.45 16.64 -6.02
N THR A 173 0.62 15.75 -7.01
CA THR A 173 0.63 14.30 -6.79
C THR A 173 1.74 13.88 -5.84
N SER A 174 2.94 14.45 -5.96
CA SER A 174 4.04 14.13 -5.05
C SER A 174 3.75 14.55 -3.61
N ILE A 175 3.06 15.66 -3.41
CA ILE A 175 2.67 16.15 -2.07
C ILE A 175 1.70 15.15 -1.41
N PHE A 176 0.61 14.79 -2.08
CA PHE A 176 -0.33 13.87 -1.43
C PHE A 176 0.25 12.45 -1.28
N ASN A 177 1.10 12.00 -2.20
CA ASN A 177 1.82 10.74 -2.04
C ASN A 177 2.77 10.74 -0.83
N ALA A 178 3.36 11.88 -0.48
CA ALA A 178 4.18 12.00 0.73
C ALA A 178 3.38 11.69 2.00
N GLY A 179 2.05 11.86 1.97
CA GLY A 179 1.16 11.42 3.05
C GLY A 179 1.29 9.94 3.39
N ALA A 180 1.52 9.08 2.39
CA ALA A 180 1.77 7.65 2.61
C ALA A 180 3.01 7.40 3.50
N SER A 181 4.09 8.14 3.23
CA SER A 181 5.31 8.05 4.02
C SER A 181 5.12 8.58 5.44
N VAL A 182 4.40 9.70 5.59
CA VAL A 182 4.09 10.26 6.91
C VAL A 182 3.19 9.31 7.70
N GLY A 183 2.19 8.69 7.07
CA GLY A 183 1.35 7.67 7.69
C GLY A 183 2.16 6.45 8.15
N ALA A 184 3.08 5.97 7.33
CA ALA A 184 3.96 4.86 7.67
C ALA A 184 4.90 5.18 8.84
N LEU A 185 5.38 6.42 8.94
CA LEU A 185 6.23 6.88 10.05
C LEU A 185 5.44 7.15 11.33
N ALA A 186 4.22 7.66 11.22
CA ALA A 186 3.36 7.95 12.37
C ALA A 186 2.79 6.68 13.00
N ALA A 187 2.46 5.65 12.21
CA ALA A 187 1.83 4.43 12.67
C ALA A 187 2.58 3.74 13.84
N PRO A 188 3.88 3.43 13.78
CA PRO A 188 4.59 2.76 14.86
C PRO A 188 4.70 3.60 16.15
N LEU A 189 4.61 4.92 16.04
CA LEU A 189 4.68 5.81 17.20
C LEU A 189 3.31 5.99 17.88
N THR A 190 2.23 5.93 17.12
CA THR A 190 0.88 6.26 17.62
C THR A 190 0.05 5.02 17.93
N ILE A 191 -0.02 4.06 17.00
CA ILE A 191 -0.94 2.92 17.11
C ILE A 191 -0.63 2.02 18.31
N PRO A 192 0.61 1.55 18.53
CA PRO A 192 0.91 0.71 19.69
C PRO A 192 0.76 1.46 21.02
N ALA A 193 1.02 2.78 21.04
CA ALA A 193 0.82 3.60 22.21
C ALA A 193 -0.67 3.72 22.57
N LEU A 194 -1.54 3.92 21.57
CA LEU A 194 -2.99 3.93 21.76
C LEU A 194 -3.50 2.57 22.22
N ALA A 195 -3.05 1.48 21.60
CA ALA A 195 -3.44 0.13 21.96
C ALA A 195 -3.03 -0.22 23.41
N LYS A 196 -1.83 0.20 23.83
CA LYS A 196 -1.35 -0.01 25.20
C LYS A 196 -2.14 0.81 26.24
N ALA A 197 -2.54 2.05 25.89
CA ALA A 197 -3.21 2.96 26.81
C ALA A 197 -4.71 2.67 26.93
N TYR A 198 -5.38 2.30 25.84
CA TYR A 198 -6.84 2.26 25.75
C TYR A 198 -7.41 0.93 25.21
N GLY A 199 -6.57 -0.05 24.91
CA GLY A 199 -6.96 -1.28 24.22
C GLY A 199 -6.79 -1.20 22.70
N TRP A 200 -6.62 -2.36 22.08
CA TRP A 200 -6.44 -2.44 20.63
C TRP A 200 -7.68 -1.98 19.86
N GLU A 201 -8.88 -2.17 20.41
CA GLU A 201 -10.16 -1.74 19.84
C GLU A 201 -10.19 -0.21 19.67
N MET A 202 -9.72 0.51 20.70
CA MET A 202 -9.67 1.97 20.67
C MET A 202 -8.66 2.49 19.65
N ALA A 203 -7.58 1.74 19.36
CA ALA A 203 -6.67 2.11 18.29
C ALA A 203 -7.37 2.09 16.92
N PHE A 204 -8.19 1.07 16.63
CA PHE A 204 -9.01 1.03 15.41
C PHE A 204 -10.06 2.14 15.37
N ILE A 205 -10.76 2.39 16.48
CA ILE A 205 -11.78 3.46 16.56
C ILE A 205 -11.15 4.83 16.34
N ILE A 206 -10.06 5.15 17.05
CA ILE A 206 -9.45 6.48 16.98
C ILE A 206 -8.94 6.76 15.55
N ILE A 207 -8.21 5.82 14.95
CA ILE A 207 -7.70 6.01 13.59
C ILE A 207 -8.86 6.05 12.57
N GLY A 208 -9.84 5.17 12.70
CA GLY A 208 -11.01 5.17 11.81
C GLY A 208 -11.85 6.45 11.92
N VAL A 209 -12.01 7.01 13.14
CA VAL A 209 -12.74 8.27 13.36
C VAL A 209 -12.04 9.46 12.70
N LEU A 210 -10.69 9.45 12.57
CA LEU A 210 -9.98 10.50 11.84
C LEU A 210 -10.47 10.62 10.39
N GLY A 211 -10.87 9.52 9.75
CA GLY A 211 -11.48 9.56 8.42
C GLY A 211 -12.84 10.26 8.42
N PHE A 212 -13.71 10.02 9.42
CA PHE A 212 -14.98 10.75 9.54
C PHE A 212 -14.77 12.25 9.81
N VAL A 213 -13.78 12.61 10.63
CA VAL A 213 -13.40 14.02 10.83
C VAL A 213 -12.93 14.64 9.51
N TRP A 214 -12.13 13.93 8.73
CA TRP A 214 -11.70 14.38 7.42
C TRP A 214 -12.89 14.59 6.47
N MET A 215 -13.89 13.71 6.47
CA MET A 215 -15.11 13.83 5.66
C MET A 215 -15.86 15.11 5.94
N PHE A 216 -15.91 15.54 7.21
CA PHE A 216 -16.52 16.83 7.58
C PHE A 216 -15.83 17.98 6.86
N PHE A 217 -14.50 18.06 6.92
CA PHE A 217 -13.75 19.10 6.20
C PHE A 217 -13.97 19.03 4.69
N TRP A 218 -13.90 17.82 4.12
CA TRP A 218 -14.11 17.61 2.69
C TRP A 218 -15.47 18.08 2.21
N GLN A 219 -16.52 17.78 2.94
CA GLN A 219 -17.89 18.17 2.60
C GLN A 219 -18.05 19.68 2.41
N PHE A 220 -17.38 20.48 3.23
CA PHE A 220 -17.49 21.94 3.22
C PHE A 220 -16.42 22.63 2.37
N MET A 221 -15.27 22.00 2.19
CA MET A 221 -14.13 22.63 1.49
C MET A 221 -14.08 22.28 0.01
N TYR A 222 -14.56 21.12 -0.39
CA TYR A 222 -14.49 20.71 -1.79
C TYR A 222 -15.80 20.99 -2.53
N ASP A 223 -15.66 21.72 -3.63
CA ASP A 223 -16.60 21.82 -4.75
C ASP A 223 -15.79 21.82 -6.04
N LYS A 224 -16.43 21.62 -7.21
CA LYS A 224 -15.73 21.79 -8.48
C LYS A 224 -15.19 23.21 -8.60
N PRO A 225 -14.04 23.46 -9.26
CA PRO A 225 -13.41 24.78 -9.33
C PRO A 225 -14.39 25.89 -9.77
N GLU A 226 -15.28 25.58 -10.72
CA GLU A 226 -16.27 26.51 -11.28
C GLU A 226 -17.33 26.94 -10.23
N ASN A 227 -17.67 26.02 -9.32
CA ASN A 227 -18.73 26.19 -8.32
C ASN A 227 -18.18 26.59 -6.95
N SER A 228 -16.85 26.56 -6.77
CA SER A 228 -16.23 26.85 -5.49
C SER A 228 -16.32 28.32 -5.12
N LYS A 229 -16.81 28.59 -3.91
CA LYS A 229 -16.87 29.94 -3.35
C LYS A 229 -15.47 30.49 -2.97
N HIS A 230 -14.50 29.62 -2.85
CA HIS A 230 -13.15 29.93 -2.39
C HIS A 230 -12.15 30.18 -3.54
N VAL A 231 -12.54 29.85 -4.77
CA VAL A 231 -11.74 30.05 -5.98
C VAL A 231 -12.14 31.35 -6.66
N ASN A 232 -11.20 32.31 -6.77
CA ASN A 232 -11.46 33.54 -7.50
C ASN A 232 -11.25 33.36 -9.02
N ALA A 233 -11.58 34.39 -9.79
CA ALA A 233 -11.47 34.36 -11.26
C ALA A 233 -10.03 34.12 -11.74
N ALA A 234 -9.04 34.68 -11.04
CA ALA A 234 -7.62 34.50 -11.38
C ALA A 234 -7.12 33.07 -11.14
N GLU A 235 -7.58 32.41 -10.07
CA GLU A 235 -7.25 31.00 -9.84
C GLU A 235 -7.99 30.08 -10.80
N LEU A 236 -9.27 30.35 -11.10
CA LEU A 236 -10.05 29.59 -12.06
C LEU A 236 -9.41 29.64 -13.46
N ALA A 237 -9.03 30.82 -13.92
CA ALA A 237 -8.31 30.99 -15.19
C ALA A 237 -6.97 30.23 -15.19
N TYR A 238 -6.29 30.20 -14.05
CA TYR A 238 -5.05 29.44 -13.92
C TYR A 238 -5.26 27.92 -13.98
N VAL A 239 -6.32 27.40 -13.36
CA VAL A 239 -6.67 25.97 -13.39
C VAL A 239 -6.99 25.53 -14.82
N HIS A 240 -7.75 26.35 -15.55
CA HIS A 240 -8.20 26.05 -16.93
C HIS A 240 -7.25 26.56 -18.02
N GLN A 241 -6.02 27.00 -17.69
CA GLN A 241 -5.10 27.55 -18.69
C GLN A 241 -4.75 26.57 -19.82
N ASP A 242 -4.84 25.27 -19.56
CA ASP A 242 -4.55 24.21 -20.53
C ASP A 242 -5.74 23.93 -21.46
N ASP A 243 -6.98 24.23 -21.02
CA ASP A 243 -8.20 23.98 -21.78
C ASP A 243 -8.27 24.91 -22.99
N ALA A 244 -7.83 26.16 -22.86
CA ALA A 244 -7.75 27.14 -23.97
C ALA A 244 -6.75 26.74 -25.06
N SER A 245 -5.79 25.87 -24.76
CA SER A 245 -4.84 25.34 -25.73
C SER A 245 -5.37 24.12 -26.52
N GLU A 246 -6.43 23.50 -26.02
CA GLU A 246 -7.11 22.37 -26.67
C GLU A 246 -8.29 22.81 -27.57
N GLU A 247 -8.75 24.08 -27.46
CA GLU A 247 -9.83 24.64 -28.30
C GLU A 247 -9.42 25.09 -29.72
N LYS A 248 -8.21 24.75 -30.18
CA LYS A 248 -7.92 24.75 -31.61
C LYS A 248 -7.95 23.31 -32.11
N PRO A 249 -9.10 22.80 -32.54
CA PRO A 249 -9.09 21.61 -33.38
C PRO A 249 -8.37 22.01 -34.66
N ALA A 250 -7.28 21.39 -34.98
CA ALA A 250 -6.99 21.20 -36.41
C ALA A 250 -8.26 20.51 -36.96
N GLU A 251 -8.91 21.11 -37.92
CA GLU A 251 -10.19 20.73 -38.52
C GLU A 251 -10.24 19.28 -39.06
N ASN A 252 -9.28 18.41 -38.73
CA ASN A 252 -9.17 17.03 -39.21
C ASN A 252 -8.57 16.04 -38.17
N ALA A 253 -8.55 16.34 -36.87
CA ALA A 253 -8.24 15.33 -35.87
C ALA A 253 -9.41 15.24 -34.89
N SER A 254 -10.36 14.38 -35.19
CA SER A 254 -11.40 13.94 -34.26
C SER A 254 -10.71 13.42 -32.98
N ALA A 255 -10.94 14.09 -31.86
CA ALA A 255 -10.60 13.62 -30.50
C ALA A 255 -11.37 12.34 -30.09
N ALA A 256 -12.04 11.76 -31.05
CA ALA A 256 -12.79 10.53 -30.97
C ALA A 256 -12.03 9.43 -31.69
N ASP A 257 -10.94 8.91 -31.31
CA ASP A 257 -10.46 7.57 -31.69
C ASP A 257 -8.97 7.33 -31.37
N GLU A 258 -8.47 7.69 -30.17
CA GLU A 258 -7.45 6.81 -29.62
C GLU A 258 -8.16 5.50 -29.23
N LYS A 259 -8.19 4.54 -30.17
CA LYS A 259 -8.81 3.24 -29.95
C LYS A 259 -8.27 2.64 -28.67
N THR A 260 -9.13 2.54 -27.65
CA THR A 260 -8.78 1.89 -26.39
C THR A 260 -8.54 0.41 -26.70
N ILE A 261 -7.36 -0.09 -26.37
CA ILE A 261 -7.06 -1.51 -26.54
C ILE A 261 -7.93 -2.30 -25.57
N SER A 262 -8.67 -3.29 -26.06
CA SER A 262 -9.54 -4.09 -25.21
C SER A 262 -8.73 -4.86 -24.15
N PHE A 263 -9.35 -5.11 -22.99
CA PHE A 263 -8.73 -5.83 -21.89
C PHE A 263 -8.07 -7.15 -22.33
N TRP A 264 -8.76 -7.94 -23.13
CA TRP A 264 -8.27 -9.24 -23.61
C TRP A 264 -7.10 -9.08 -24.59
N LYS A 265 -7.13 -8.05 -25.44
CA LYS A 265 -6.02 -7.73 -26.35
C LYS A 265 -4.79 -7.26 -25.54
N CYS A 266 -4.96 -6.57 -24.41
CA CYS A 266 -3.85 -6.20 -23.52
C CYS A 266 -3.05 -7.42 -23.04
N LEU A 267 -3.71 -8.55 -22.78
CA LEU A 267 -3.06 -9.79 -22.32
C LEU A 267 -2.25 -10.51 -23.43
N THR A 268 -2.35 -10.09 -24.67
CA THR A 268 -1.55 -10.67 -25.78
C THR A 268 -0.16 -10.05 -25.90
N PHE A 269 0.11 -8.90 -25.24
CA PHE A 269 1.38 -8.20 -25.35
C PHE A 269 2.41 -8.70 -24.34
N LYS A 270 3.64 -8.94 -24.79
CA LYS A 270 4.77 -9.29 -23.90
C LYS A 270 5.07 -8.22 -22.86
N GLN A 271 4.83 -6.94 -23.19
CA GLN A 271 4.99 -5.81 -22.28
C GLN A 271 4.05 -5.89 -21.07
N THR A 272 2.80 -6.35 -21.31
CA THR A 272 1.85 -6.60 -20.23
C THR A 272 2.34 -7.71 -19.30
N TRP A 273 2.84 -8.81 -19.86
CA TRP A 273 3.38 -9.91 -19.05
C TRP A 273 4.65 -9.53 -18.29
N ALA A 274 5.49 -8.67 -18.87
CA ALA A 274 6.63 -8.12 -18.14
C ALA A 274 6.17 -7.29 -16.93
N PHE A 275 5.14 -6.46 -17.10
CA PHE A 275 4.57 -5.68 -16.00
C PHE A 275 3.90 -6.57 -14.94
N ILE A 276 3.10 -7.56 -15.37
CA ILE A 276 2.50 -8.59 -14.49
C ILE A 276 3.59 -9.25 -13.65
N THR A 277 4.67 -9.72 -14.28
CA THR A 277 5.79 -10.37 -13.59
C THR A 277 6.45 -9.45 -12.57
N GLY A 278 6.71 -8.19 -12.97
CA GLY A 278 7.28 -7.18 -12.09
C GLY A 278 6.43 -6.96 -10.84
N LYS A 279 5.11 -6.89 -10.97
CA LYS A 279 4.17 -6.70 -9.86
C LYS A 279 4.00 -7.96 -9.02
N PHE A 280 3.78 -9.10 -9.67
CA PHE A 280 3.50 -10.37 -9.00
C PHE A 280 4.59 -10.78 -8.01
N PHE A 281 5.86 -10.73 -8.43
CA PHE A 281 6.97 -11.12 -7.57
C PHE A 281 7.29 -10.09 -6.48
N THR A 282 7.11 -8.79 -6.74
CA THR A 282 7.68 -7.77 -5.86
C THR A 282 6.69 -7.15 -4.88
N ASP A 283 5.39 -7.07 -5.22
CA ASP A 283 4.40 -6.50 -4.30
C ASP A 283 4.24 -7.37 -3.04
N GLY A 284 4.30 -8.71 -3.18
CA GLY A 284 4.26 -9.62 -2.05
C GLY A 284 5.37 -9.39 -1.04
N VAL A 285 6.57 -9.01 -1.50
CA VAL A 285 7.72 -8.69 -0.63
C VAL A 285 7.46 -7.40 0.17
N TRP A 286 6.97 -6.37 -0.50
CA TRP A 286 6.64 -5.10 0.18
C TRP A 286 5.56 -5.28 1.24
N TRP A 287 4.47 -5.96 0.89
CA TRP A 287 3.38 -6.21 1.81
C TRP A 287 3.78 -7.14 2.95
N PHE A 288 4.72 -8.06 2.70
CA PHE A 288 5.32 -8.87 3.76
C PHE A 288 6.05 -7.97 4.77
N PHE A 289 6.94 -7.10 4.33
CA PHE A 289 7.62 -6.18 5.24
C PHE A 289 6.64 -5.26 5.99
N LEU A 290 5.60 -4.77 5.30
CA LEU A 290 4.60 -3.89 5.91
C LEU A 290 3.81 -4.59 7.03
N PHE A 291 3.41 -5.84 6.82
CA PHE A 291 2.52 -6.55 7.75
C PHE A 291 3.27 -7.35 8.81
N TRP A 292 4.45 -7.86 8.51
CA TRP A 292 5.15 -8.78 9.38
C TRP A 292 6.32 -8.15 10.15
N ALA A 293 6.78 -6.96 9.83
CA ALA A 293 7.92 -6.35 10.52
C ALA A 293 7.69 -6.22 12.04
N PRO A 294 6.51 -5.76 12.56
CA PRO A 294 6.28 -5.71 13.99
C PRO A 294 6.35 -7.10 14.65
N ALA A 295 5.72 -8.11 14.03
CA ALA A 295 5.76 -9.49 14.50
C ALA A 295 7.18 -10.07 14.47
N TYR A 296 7.96 -9.78 13.44
CA TYR A 296 9.36 -10.19 13.32
C TYR A 296 10.21 -9.69 14.49
N PHE A 297 10.14 -8.40 14.83
CA PHE A 297 10.92 -7.85 15.95
C PHE A 297 10.49 -8.43 17.29
N GLN A 298 9.21 -8.71 17.46
CA GLN A 298 8.71 -9.35 18.68
C GLN A 298 9.13 -10.83 18.76
N ASP A 299 9.00 -11.59 17.67
CA ASP A 299 9.32 -13.02 17.63
C ASP A 299 10.82 -13.29 17.76
N GLN A 300 11.67 -12.47 17.11
CA GLN A 300 13.11 -12.70 17.04
C GLN A 300 13.90 -12.06 18.19
N PHE A 301 13.42 -10.92 18.72
CA PHE A 301 14.16 -10.12 19.69
C PHE A 301 13.38 -9.81 20.95
N GLY A 302 12.10 -10.20 21.05
CA GLY A 302 11.23 -9.89 22.16
C GLY A 302 10.79 -8.43 22.23
N TYR A 303 11.09 -7.61 21.22
CA TYR A 303 10.73 -6.19 21.21
C TYR A 303 9.29 -6.00 20.74
N LYS A 304 8.39 -5.81 21.68
CA LYS A 304 6.97 -5.52 21.42
C LYS A 304 6.81 -4.20 20.66
N ALA A 305 5.83 -4.12 19.78
CA ALA A 305 5.52 -2.90 19.03
C ALA A 305 5.25 -1.70 19.94
N SER A 306 4.68 -1.91 21.15
CA SER A 306 4.42 -0.88 22.16
C SER A 306 5.65 -0.49 23.00
N SER A 307 6.77 -1.19 22.87
CA SER A 307 8.01 -0.86 23.56
C SER A 307 8.76 0.25 22.84
N GLY A 308 9.50 1.10 23.59
CA GLY A 308 10.30 2.15 22.97
C GLY A 308 11.31 1.65 21.95
N MET A 309 11.94 0.48 22.18
CA MET A 309 12.85 -0.15 21.23
C MET A 309 12.10 -0.67 19.98
N GLY A 310 10.96 -1.34 20.14
CA GLY A 310 10.15 -1.81 19.03
C GLY A 310 9.69 -0.66 18.13
N GLN A 311 9.19 0.42 18.74
CA GLN A 311 8.81 1.64 18.02
C GLN A 311 10.00 2.23 17.25
N ALA A 312 11.16 2.34 17.90
CA ALA A 312 12.38 2.90 17.28
C ALA A 312 12.85 2.06 16.09
N LEU A 313 12.83 0.73 16.19
CA LEU A 313 13.22 -0.17 15.11
C LEU A 313 12.29 -0.05 13.90
N ILE A 314 10.97 -0.08 14.13
CA ILE A 314 9.97 0.00 13.07
C ILE A 314 9.96 1.41 12.44
N PHE A 315 10.08 2.46 13.25
CA PHE A 315 10.21 3.84 12.77
C PHE A 315 11.45 4.00 11.88
N THR A 316 12.61 3.49 12.33
CA THR A 316 13.87 3.57 11.57
C THR A 316 13.75 2.84 10.25
N LEU A 317 13.13 1.67 10.22
CA LEU A 317 12.84 0.92 8.99
C LEU A 317 12.09 1.81 7.99
N TYR A 318 10.96 2.39 8.38
CA TYR A 318 10.16 3.24 7.48
C TYR A 318 10.82 4.57 7.15
N ALA A 319 11.64 5.13 8.05
CA ALA A 319 12.44 6.33 7.77
C ALA A 319 13.45 6.07 6.64
N ILE A 320 14.14 4.92 6.68
CA ILE A 320 15.07 4.51 5.62
C ILE A 320 14.31 4.33 4.30
N VAL A 321 13.15 3.62 4.32
CA VAL A 321 12.29 3.48 3.13
C VAL A 321 11.95 4.84 2.53
N THR A 322 11.48 5.77 3.35
CA THR A 322 11.03 7.10 2.92
C THR A 322 12.16 7.92 2.33
N ILE A 323 13.29 8.01 3.03
CA ILE A 323 14.43 8.84 2.61
C ILE A 323 15.07 8.30 1.34
N LEU A 324 15.35 6.99 1.29
CA LEU A 324 16.08 6.42 0.16
C LEU A 324 15.21 6.23 -1.09
N SER A 325 13.89 6.08 -0.94
CA SER A 325 12.97 5.96 -2.10
C SER A 325 12.98 7.19 -3.00
N ILE A 326 13.29 8.37 -2.46
CA ILE A 326 13.40 9.62 -3.23
C ILE A 326 14.42 9.48 -4.36
N TYR A 327 15.52 8.76 -4.12
CA TYR A 327 16.56 8.53 -5.14
C TYR A 327 16.11 7.58 -6.26
N GLY A 328 15.01 6.84 -6.06
CA GLY A 328 14.47 5.91 -7.04
C GLY A 328 14.07 6.53 -8.37
N GLY A 329 13.49 7.73 -8.32
CA GLY A 329 13.17 8.51 -9.53
C GLY A 329 14.37 9.23 -10.13
N TYR A 330 15.40 9.51 -9.33
CA TYR A 330 16.57 10.29 -9.76
C TYR A 330 17.59 9.46 -10.56
N LEU A 331 17.78 8.20 -10.22
CA LEU A 331 18.79 7.34 -10.85
C LEU A 331 18.56 7.13 -12.37
N PRO A 332 17.34 6.86 -12.88
CA PRO A 332 17.08 6.77 -14.30
C PRO A 332 17.40 8.07 -15.05
N LYS A 333 17.09 9.21 -14.42
CA LYS A 333 17.39 10.54 -14.97
C LYS A 333 18.89 10.72 -15.22
N ILE A 334 19.74 10.29 -14.26
CA ILE A 334 21.19 10.32 -14.45
C ILE A 334 21.63 9.48 -15.65
N PHE A 335 21.04 8.29 -15.84
CA PHE A 335 21.39 7.44 -16.98
C PHE A 335 20.98 8.04 -18.32
N VAL A 336 19.81 8.69 -18.37
CA VAL A 336 19.34 9.35 -19.61
C VAL A 336 20.12 10.62 -19.88
N GLU A 337 20.21 11.56 -18.92
CA GLU A 337 20.79 12.88 -19.15
C GLU A 337 22.33 12.87 -19.21
N LYS A 338 23.01 12.13 -18.33
CA LYS A 338 24.48 12.13 -18.28
C LYS A 338 25.14 11.05 -19.12
N LYS A 339 24.45 9.92 -19.39
CA LYS A 339 25.02 8.80 -20.16
C LYS A 339 24.36 8.62 -21.52
N GLY A 340 23.40 9.48 -21.90
CA GLY A 340 22.74 9.44 -23.21
C GLY A 340 21.96 8.15 -23.46
N MET A 341 21.53 7.44 -22.40
CA MET A 341 20.78 6.19 -22.57
C MET A 341 19.35 6.47 -22.99
N GLU A 342 18.77 5.56 -23.78
CA GLU A 342 17.34 5.55 -24.05
C GLU A 342 16.55 5.44 -22.72
N PRO A 343 15.40 6.15 -22.55
CA PRO A 343 14.64 6.16 -21.29
C PRO A 343 14.32 4.77 -20.72
N TYR A 344 13.85 3.85 -21.57
CA TYR A 344 13.57 2.47 -21.16
C TYR A 344 14.83 1.74 -20.67
N ALA A 345 15.93 1.85 -21.41
CA ALA A 345 17.20 1.23 -21.02
C ALA A 345 17.73 1.80 -19.69
N GLY A 346 17.62 3.12 -19.49
CA GLY A 346 17.99 3.80 -18.27
C GLY A 346 17.17 3.31 -17.06
N ARG A 347 15.84 3.15 -17.23
CA ARG A 347 14.95 2.62 -16.19
C ARG A 347 15.25 1.15 -15.88
N MET A 348 15.40 0.29 -16.89
CA MET A 348 15.75 -1.11 -16.68
C MET A 348 17.08 -1.28 -15.96
N ARG A 349 18.06 -0.41 -16.21
CA ARG A 349 19.35 -0.40 -15.51
C ARG A 349 19.20 0.06 -14.05
N ALA A 350 18.40 1.10 -13.80
CA ALA A 350 18.08 1.54 -12.44
C ALA A 350 17.34 0.45 -11.66
N MET A 351 16.34 -0.20 -12.27
CA MET A 351 15.62 -1.32 -11.67
C MET A 351 16.54 -2.48 -11.31
N LEU A 352 17.53 -2.80 -12.13
CA LEU A 352 18.53 -3.82 -11.79
C LEU A 352 19.31 -3.45 -10.53
N ILE A 353 19.74 -2.20 -10.42
CA ILE A 353 20.45 -1.72 -9.22
C ILE A 353 19.55 -1.83 -7.99
N PHE A 354 18.28 -1.39 -8.09
CA PHE A 354 17.34 -1.50 -6.99
C PHE A 354 16.96 -2.95 -6.65
N ALA A 355 17.03 -3.88 -7.61
CA ALA A 355 16.82 -5.31 -7.35
C ALA A 355 17.88 -5.92 -6.41
N PHE A 356 19.07 -5.31 -6.31
CA PHE A 356 20.10 -5.75 -5.37
C PHE A 356 19.84 -5.27 -3.93
N PHE A 357 18.97 -4.29 -3.69
CA PHE A 357 18.65 -3.83 -2.35
C PHE A 357 17.94 -4.91 -1.53
N PRO A 358 16.85 -5.54 -2.01
CA PRO A 358 16.24 -6.66 -1.33
C PRO A 358 17.15 -7.90 -1.17
N LEU A 359 18.17 -8.06 -2.02
CA LEU A 359 19.14 -9.15 -1.89
C LEU A 359 19.89 -9.10 -0.54
N THR A 360 20.01 -7.91 0.06
CA THR A 360 20.60 -7.76 1.40
C THR A 360 19.78 -8.48 2.48
N ALA A 361 18.51 -8.82 2.24
CA ALA A 361 17.69 -9.58 3.19
C ALA A 361 18.27 -10.97 3.51
N LEU A 362 19.11 -11.54 2.64
CA LEU A 362 19.81 -12.80 2.91
C LEU A 362 20.67 -12.76 4.19
N VAL A 363 21.22 -11.60 4.52
CA VAL A 363 22.07 -11.46 5.70
C VAL A 363 21.34 -10.86 6.91
N ALA A 364 20.04 -10.54 6.78
CA ALA A 364 19.28 -9.91 7.84
C ALA A 364 19.23 -10.78 9.10
N GLN A 365 18.95 -12.07 8.94
CA GLN A 365 18.85 -13.00 10.06
C GLN A 365 20.23 -13.27 10.71
N THR A 366 21.27 -13.43 9.91
CA THR A 366 22.64 -13.66 10.39
C THR A 366 23.17 -12.45 11.18
N LEU A 367 23.00 -11.24 10.65
CA LEU A 367 23.43 -10.00 11.32
C LEU A 367 22.51 -9.68 12.51
N GLY A 368 21.25 -10.10 12.46
CA GLY A 368 20.28 -9.96 13.55
C GLY A 368 20.73 -10.62 14.85
N VAL A 369 21.53 -11.69 14.79
CA VAL A 369 22.11 -12.33 15.98
C VAL A 369 22.96 -11.34 16.81
N HIS A 370 23.56 -10.36 16.15
CA HIS A 370 24.42 -9.34 16.82
C HIS A 370 23.60 -8.14 17.32
N SER A 371 22.59 -7.71 16.57
CA SER A 371 21.73 -6.58 16.93
C SER A 371 20.46 -6.51 16.08
N ALA A 372 19.33 -6.19 16.71
CA ALA A 372 18.05 -5.95 16.03
C ALA A 372 18.07 -4.76 15.06
N TRP A 373 19.03 -3.84 15.20
CA TRP A 373 19.19 -2.71 14.29
C TRP A 373 19.58 -3.14 12.87
N TRP A 374 20.36 -4.22 12.73
CA TRP A 374 20.74 -4.72 11.41
C TRP A 374 19.55 -5.14 10.56
N PRO A 375 18.63 -6.00 11.02
CA PRO A 375 17.42 -6.29 10.28
C PRO A 375 16.56 -5.06 10.00
N ALA A 376 16.44 -4.10 10.94
CA ALA A 376 15.69 -2.88 10.72
C ALA A 376 16.26 -2.06 9.55
N ILE A 377 17.57 -1.89 9.50
CA ILE A 377 18.28 -1.20 8.42
C ILE A 377 18.14 -1.97 7.10
N ILE A 378 18.34 -3.28 7.11
CA ILE A 378 18.31 -4.14 5.92
C ILE A 378 16.90 -4.19 5.32
N ILE A 379 15.88 -4.40 6.14
CA ILE A 379 14.48 -4.40 5.68
C ILE A 379 14.09 -3.00 5.17
N GLY A 380 14.55 -1.95 5.85
CA GLY A 380 14.37 -0.56 5.40
C GLY A 380 15.01 -0.32 4.02
N LEU A 381 16.23 -0.81 3.80
CA LEU A 381 16.92 -0.73 2.51
C LEU A 381 16.18 -1.53 1.43
N ALA A 382 15.74 -2.74 1.75
CA ALA A 382 14.96 -3.57 0.84
C ALA A 382 13.63 -2.90 0.44
N GLY A 383 12.93 -2.29 1.42
CA GLY A 383 11.70 -1.53 1.19
C GLY A 383 11.94 -0.28 0.33
N ALA A 384 13.04 0.43 0.53
CA ALA A 384 13.42 1.55 -0.32
C ALA A 384 13.68 1.10 -1.77
N GLY A 385 14.35 -0.04 -1.94
CA GLY A 385 14.52 -0.68 -3.24
C GLY A 385 13.19 -1.00 -3.92
N HIS A 386 12.19 -1.50 -3.15
CA HIS A 386 10.83 -1.74 -3.68
C HIS A 386 10.17 -0.46 -4.17
N GLN A 387 10.18 0.61 -3.39
CA GLN A 387 9.53 1.88 -3.79
C GLN A 387 10.17 2.46 -5.05
N ALA A 388 11.50 2.43 -5.13
CA ALA A 388 12.24 2.84 -6.31
C ALA A 388 11.95 1.94 -7.53
N TRP A 389 11.88 0.64 -7.33
CA TRP A 389 11.46 -0.35 -8.34
C TRP A 389 10.06 -0.05 -8.85
N SER A 390 9.09 0.08 -7.96
CA SER A 390 7.68 0.31 -8.29
C SER A 390 7.49 1.58 -9.12
N ALA A 391 8.12 2.69 -8.73
CA ALA A 391 8.06 3.95 -9.47
C ALA A 391 8.57 3.81 -10.92
N ASN A 392 9.66 3.08 -11.12
CA ASN A 392 10.21 2.82 -12.46
C ASN A 392 9.34 1.85 -13.26
N LEU A 393 8.79 0.83 -12.61
CA LEU A 393 7.91 -0.15 -13.24
C LEU A 393 6.65 0.50 -13.81
N TYR A 394 5.97 1.38 -13.04
CA TYR A 394 4.83 2.15 -13.55
C TYR A 394 5.22 3.11 -14.68
N SER A 395 6.40 3.70 -14.60
CA SER A 395 6.88 4.59 -15.66
C SER A 395 7.14 3.86 -16.96
N THR A 396 7.57 2.59 -16.93
CA THR A 396 7.80 1.81 -18.17
C THR A 396 6.51 1.56 -18.95
N ILE A 397 5.38 1.33 -18.27
CA ILE A 397 4.10 1.18 -18.97
C ILE A 397 3.61 2.50 -19.57
N GLY A 398 3.85 3.62 -18.86
CA GLY A 398 3.55 4.95 -19.39
C GLY A 398 4.29 5.28 -20.69
N ASP A 399 5.50 4.73 -20.87
CA ASP A 399 6.28 4.93 -22.08
C ASP A 399 5.84 4.02 -23.23
N MET A 400 5.40 2.79 -22.93
CA MET A 400 5.16 1.74 -23.94
C MET A 400 3.72 1.65 -24.42
N PHE A 401 2.74 2.06 -23.62
CA PHE A 401 1.32 1.93 -23.95
C PHE A 401 0.67 3.27 -24.29
N PRO A 402 -0.37 3.28 -25.15
CA PRO A 402 -1.20 4.45 -25.39
C PRO A 402 -1.84 4.95 -24.10
N LYS A 403 -2.01 6.27 -23.96
CA LYS A 403 -2.58 6.89 -22.74
C LYS A 403 -3.95 6.32 -22.38
N SER A 404 -4.79 6.05 -23.37
CA SER A 404 -6.12 5.44 -23.21
C SER A 404 -6.10 4.04 -22.59
N THR A 405 -4.97 3.33 -22.61
CA THR A 405 -4.82 1.94 -22.16
C THR A 405 -4.07 1.82 -20.83
N ILE A 406 -3.36 2.87 -20.38
CA ILE A 406 -2.52 2.84 -19.16
C ILE A 406 -3.32 2.41 -17.93
N ALA A 407 -4.55 2.90 -17.76
CA ALA A 407 -5.40 2.53 -16.62
C ALA A 407 -5.73 1.02 -16.61
N THR A 408 -6.02 0.45 -17.77
CA THR A 408 -6.29 -0.99 -17.91
C THR A 408 -5.05 -1.83 -17.55
N ILE A 409 -3.88 -1.47 -18.08
CA ILE A 409 -2.62 -2.17 -17.77
C ILE A 409 -2.27 -2.04 -16.28
N THR A 410 -2.44 -0.85 -15.71
CA THR A 410 -2.25 -0.61 -14.27
C THR A 410 -3.15 -1.52 -13.43
N GLY A 411 -4.42 -1.64 -13.80
CA GLY A 411 -5.37 -2.54 -13.12
C GLY A 411 -4.94 -4.01 -13.21
N ILE A 412 -4.53 -4.48 -14.39
CA ILE A 412 -4.01 -5.85 -14.59
C ILE A 412 -2.81 -6.09 -13.67
N GLY A 413 -1.86 -5.16 -13.62
CA GLY A 413 -0.68 -5.30 -12.77
C GLY A 413 -1.00 -5.24 -11.27
N THR A 414 -1.93 -4.38 -10.85
CA THR A 414 -2.38 -4.32 -9.44
C THR A 414 -3.03 -5.63 -9.02
N MET A 415 -3.85 -6.24 -9.90
CA MET A 415 -4.41 -7.56 -9.65
C MET A 415 -3.33 -8.63 -9.52
N ALA A 416 -2.34 -8.64 -10.43
CA ALA A 416 -1.23 -9.59 -10.37
C ALA A 416 -0.40 -9.43 -9.08
N GLY A 417 -0.12 -8.19 -8.68
CA GLY A 417 0.55 -7.88 -7.42
C GLY A 417 -0.24 -8.34 -6.19
N GLY A 418 -1.56 -8.16 -6.20
CA GLY A 418 -2.45 -8.66 -5.15
C GLY A 418 -2.45 -10.18 -5.03
N ILE A 419 -2.46 -10.90 -6.17
CA ILE A 419 -2.35 -12.38 -6.18
C ILE A 419 -0.98 -12.80 -5.64
N GLY A 420 0.11 -12.16 -6.08
CA GLY A 420 1.45 -12.42 -5.55
C GLY A 420 1.53 -12.18 -4.05
N SER A 421 0.98 -11.06 -3.56
CA SER A 421 0.91 -10.74 -2.14
C SER A 421 0.07 -11.77 -1.38
N MET A 422 -1.10 -12.16 -1.89
CA MET A 422 -1.94 -13.19 -1.29
C MET A 422 -1.16 -14.49 -1.03
N ILE A 423 -0.40 -14.95 -2.01
CA ILE A 423 0.41 -16.16 -1.90
C ILE A 423 1.48 -16.00 -0.83
N VAL A 424 2.23 -14.89 -0.86
CA VAL A 424 3.32 -14.63 0.09
C VAL A 424 2.81 -14.53 1.53
N GLN A 425 1.70 -13.80 1.77
CA GLN A 425 1.12 -13.65 3.11
C GLN A 425 0.68 -15.00 3.68
N LYS A 426 -0.03 -15.80 2.86
CA LYS A 426 -0.49 -17.12 3.30
C LYS A 426 0.65 -18.09 3.54
N ALA A 427 1.63 -18.12 2.63
CA ALA A 427 2.80 -18.98 2.75
C ALA A 427 3.66 -18.62 3.98
N ALA A 428 3.87 -17.33 4.23
CA ALA A 428 4.61 -16.85 5.41
C ALA A 428 3.92 -17.27 6.71
N GLY A 429 2.62 -17.00 6.85
CA GLY A 429 1.87 -17.38 8.04
C GLY A 429 1.87 -18.89 8.31
N ALA A 430 1.63 -19.70 7.28
CA ALA A 430 1.69 -21.15 7.38
C ALA A 430 3.08 -21.65 7.77
N LEU A 431 4.13 -21.09 7.14
CA LEU A 431 5.52 -21.46 7.42
C LEU A 431 5.92 -21.10 8.86
N PHE A 432 5.53 -19.91 9.35
CA PHE A 432 5.89 -19.49 10.71
C PHE A 432 5.18 -20.32 11.78
N THR A 433 3.92 -20.69 11.56
CA THR A 433 3.19 -21.60 12.43
C THR A 433 3.86 -22.97 12.43
N TYR A 434 4.08 -23.58 11.26
CA TYR A 434 4.74 -24.86 11.14
C TYR A 434 6.14 -24.87 11.78
N ALA A 435 6.98 -23.89 11.43
CA ALA A 435 8.33 -23.79 11.98
C ALA A 435 8.34 -23.61 13.51
N GLY A 436 7.37 -22.84 14.04
CA GLY A 436 7.19 -22.68 15.49
C GLY A 436 6.77 -23.96 16.19
N GLU A 437 5.89 -24.78 15.59
CA GLU A 437 5.44 -26.06 16.12
C GLU A 437 6.55 -27.12 16.08
N GLN A 438 7.34 -27.15 15.00
CA GLN A 438 8.45 -28.10 14.86
C GLN A 438 9.67 -27.76 15.76
N GLY A 439 9.81 -26.50 16.16
CA GLY A 439 10.94 -26.05 16.98
C GLY A 439 12.29 -26.43 16.32
N SER A 440 13.19 -27.05 17.08
CA SER A 440 14.53 -27.45 16.58
C SER A 440 14.51 -28.53 15.49
N ALA A 441 13.39 -29.22 15.29
CA ALA A 441 13.25 -30.19 14.19
C ALA A 441 13.18 -29.52 12.81
N PHE A 442 12.76 -28.26 12.75
CA PHE A 442 12.83 -27.44 11.53
C PHE A 442 14.06 -26.54 11.57
N SER A 443 15.09 -26.91 10.84
CA SER A 443 16.36 -26.16 10.80
C SER A 443 16.79 -25.88 9.36
N VAL A 444 17.25 -24.65 9.10
CA VAL A 444 17.78 -24.19 7.81
C VAL A 444 19.02 -23.32 8.05
N LEU A 445 20.16 -23.75 7.54
CA LEU A 445 21.45 -23.06 7.63
C LEU A 445 21.83 -22.57 9.04
N GLY A 446 21.53 -23.41 10.06
CA GLY A 446 21.86 -23.11 11.45
C GLY A 446 20.82 -22.28 12.20
N PHE A 447 19.74 -21.86 11.56
CA PHE A 447 18.57 -21.31 12.23
C PHE A 447 17.57 -22.43 12.51
N GLU A 448 16.93 -22.40 13.68
CA GLU A 448 15.97 -23.42 14.11
C GLU A 448 14.59 -22.81 14.36
N GLY A 449 13.53 -23.53 14.11
CA GLY A 449 12.16 -23.11 14.37
C GLY A 449 11.76 -21.86 13.59
N LYS A 450 11.10 -20.91 14.26
CA LYS A 450 10.63 -19.66 13.65
C LYS A 450 11.74 -18.83 13.00
N PRO A 451 12.94 -18.65 13.59
CA PRO A 451 14.09 -18.05 12.92
C PRO A 451 14.41 -18.64 11.54
N ALA A 452 14.33 -19.97 11.40
CA ALA A 452 14.49 -20.63 10.11
C ALA A 452 13.36 -20.30 9.13
N GLY A 453 12.12 -20.19 9.63
CA GLY A 453 10.98 -19.76 8.84
C GLY A 453 11.16 -18.34 8.27
N TYR A 454 11.56 -17.39 9.09
CA TYR A 454 11.88 -16.02 8.65
C TYR A 454 13.03 -15.99 7.64
N PHE A 455 14.07 -16.80 7.88
CA PHE A 455 15.18 -16.91 6.93
C PHE A 455 14.71 -17.37 5.54
N CYS A 456 13.83 -18.39 5.47
CA CYS A 456 13.26 -18.87 4.20
C CYS A 456 12.48 -17.78 3.46
N VAL A 457 11.65 -16.99 4.18
CA VAL A 457 10.91 -15.89 3.57
C VAL A 457 11.87 -14.78 3.11
N PHE A 458 12.90 -14.46 3.87
CA PHE A 458 13.93 -13.50 3.46
C PHE A 458 14.70 -13.96 2.22
N CYS A 459 14.94 -15.26 2.05
CA CYS A 459 15.51 -15.82 0.81
C CYS A 459 14.60 -15.54 -0.40
N TYR A 460 13.29 -15.74 -0.26
CA TYR A 460 12.33 -15.34 -1.30
C TYR A 460 12.39 -13.84 -1.57
N CYS A 461 12.30 -13.00 -0.53
CA CYS A 461 12.35 -11.54 -0.65
C CYS A 461 13.62 -11.08 -1.39
N ALA A 462 14.75 -11.71 -1.10
CA ALA A 462 16.04 -11.39 -1.69
C ALA A 462 16.08 -11.64 -3.20
N VAL A 463 15.57 -12.80 -3.65
CA VAL A 463 15.73 -13.22 -5.05
C VAL A 463 14.58 -12.73 -5.95
N ALA A 464 13.41 -12.41 -5.39
CA ALA A 464 12.20 -12.08 -6.13
C ALA A 464 12.40 -10.96 -7.18
N TYR A 465 13.13 -9.91 -6.83
CA TYR A 465 13.37 -8.76 -7.71
C TYR A 465 14.33 -9.10 -8.85
N VAL A 466 15.38 -9.84 -8.57
CA VAL A 466 16.34 -10.27 -9.59
C VAL A 466 15.66 -11.22 -10.57
N VAL A 467 14.88 -12.17 -10.08
CA VAL A 467 14.09 -13.09 -10.91
C VAL A 467 13.09 -12.31 -11.76
N ALA A 468 12.33 -11.39 -11.15
CA ALA A 468 11.39 -10.54 -11.88
C ALA A 468 12.11 -9.73 -12.98
N TRP A 469 13.26 -9.14 -12.66
CA TRP A 469 14.03 -8.36 -13.62
C TRP A 469 14.50 -9.21 -14.82
N VAL A 470 15.02 -10.41 -14.55
CA VAL A 470 15.47 -11.34 -15.60
C VAL A 470 14.32 -11.70 -16.54
N ILE A 471 13.15 -12.08 -15.96
CA ILE A 471 11.97 -12.42 -16.77
C ILE A 471 11.48 -11.21 -17.58
N MET A 472 11.38 -10.04 -16.95
CA MET A 472 10.99 -8.80 -17.64
C MET A 472 11.93 -8.48 -18.79
N LYS A 473 13.24 -8.61 -18.57
CA LYS A 473 14.26 -8.32 -19.60
C LYS A 473 14.25 -9.33 -20.74
N THR A 474 13.91 -10.58 -20.48
CA THR A 474 13.72 -11.62 -21.52
C THR A 474 12.46 -11.39 -22.34
N LEU A 475 11.35 -10.97 -21.70
CA LEU A 475 10.08 -10.68 -22.37
C LEU A 475 10.18 -9.41 -23.24
N VAL A 476 10.85 -8.37 -22.72
CA VAL A 476 11.00 -7.07 -23.39
C VAL A 476 12.48 -6.66 -23.39
N PRO A 477 13.31 -7.26 -24.25
CA PRO A 477 14.76 -6.98 -24.28
C PRO A 477 15.10 -5.55 -24.73
N ARG A 478 14.23 -4.94 -25.57
CA ARG A 478 14.38 -3.58 -26.10
C ARG A 478 13.06 -2.84 -26.02
N TYR A 479 13.14 -1.51 -25.98
CA TYR A 479 11.96 -0.66 -26.07
C TYR A 479 11.14 -0.98 -27.33
N LYS A 480 9.84 -1.15 -27.13
CA LYS A 480 8.88 -1.30 -28.23
C LYS A 480 7.56 -0.69 -27.79
N LYS A 481 7.20 0.43 -28.43
CA LYS A 481 5.91 1.09 -28.25
C LYS A 481 4.80 0.22 -28.85
N ILE A 482 3.67 0.18 -28.16
CA ILE A 482 2.45 -0.50 -28.64
C ILE A 482 1.58 0.58 -29.28
N GLU A 483 1.19 0.32 -30.51
CA GLU A 483 0.21 1.11 -31.26
C GLU A 483 -1.18 0.53 -31.07
N ALA A 484 -2.20 1.40 -30.93
CA ALA A 484 -3.58 1.03 -30.66
C ALA A 484 -4.27 0.36 -31.86
#